data_ea21929549e09bfa098c00b2a01ba823
#
_entry.id   ea21929549e09bfa098c00b2a01ba823
#
_cell.length_a   1.000
_cell.length_b   1.000
_cell.length_c   1.000
_cell.angle_alpha   90.00
_cell.angle_beta   90.00
_cell.angle_gamma   90.00
#
_symmetry.space_group_name_H-M   'P 1'
#
loop_
_entity.id
_entity.type
_entity.pdbx_description
1 polymer ?
#
loop_
_entity_poly.entity_id
_entity_poly.type
_entity_poly.pdbx_seq_one_letter_code
_entity_poly.pdbx_strand_id
1 'polypeptide(L)'
;MEHNYSDNNDRKIYRILVVDDEQDLCEILRFNLETEGYQVVTANSAEEALLLDLGSFNLLLLDVMMGGMSGYTLASKVKQMPVTANIPIIFLTARDSENDTVTGFNIGADDYISKPFSLREVMVRIRAVLRRTQDAGDIVEHKVLKYQGLEMDLDRKTVSVDGEDVPFTKTEFELLHLLLEERGRVFSRQELIDKVWPKDVMVLDRTVDVNITRMRKKIGRFAKCIVTRLGFGYYFDA
;
A
#
# COMPACT_ATOMS: atom_id res chain seq x y z
N MET A 1 -26.77 -3.54 -36.40
CA MET A 1 -26.89 -3.58 -34.93
C MET A 1 -25.50 -3.27 -34.39
N GLU A 2 -25.26 -1.98 -34.15
CA GLU A 2 -23.98 -1.47 -33.66
C GLU A 2 -23.99 -1.63 -32.14
N HIS A 3 -23.04 -2.39 -31.62
CA HIS A 3 -22.80 -2.49 -30.17
C HIS A 3 -21.91 -1.31 -29.79
N ASN A 4 -22.53 -0.27 -29.23
CA ASN A 4 -21.84 0.78 -28.49
C ASN A 4 -21.27 0.19 -27.20
N TYR A 5 -19.97 -0.08 -27.16
CA TYR A 5 -19.22 -0.21 -25.93
C TYR A 5 -18.97 1.21 -25.40
N SER A 6 -19.79 1.62 -24.45
CA SER A 6 -19.53 2.79 -23.61
C SER A 6 -18.48 2.39 -22.58
N ASP A 7 -17.21 2.61 -22.92
CA ASP A 7 -16.10 2.53 -21.98
C ASP A 7 -16.14 3.81 -21.12
N ASN A 8 -17.03 3.81 -20.11
CA ASN A 8 -17.07 4.86 -19.09
C ASN A 8 -16.00 4.56 -18.03
N ASN A 9 -14.73 4.76 -18.42
CA ASN A 9 -13.60 4.69 -17.49
C ASN A 9 -13.44 6.09 -16.86
N ASP A 10 -14.26 6.41 -15.85
CA ASP A 10 -14.08 7.58 -14.98
C ASP A 10 -12.78 7.41 -14.16
N ARG A 11 -11.62 7.62 -14.83
CA ARG A 11 -10.34 7.67 -14.15
C ARG A 11 -10.33 8.91 -13.27
N LYS A 12 -10.40 8.73 -11.96
CA LYS A 12 -10.19 9.78 -10.98
C LYS A 12 -8.85 10.47 -11.27
N ILE A 13 -8.90 11.73 -11.68
CA ILE A 13 -7.70 12.51 -11.98
C ILE A 13 -7.16 13.03 -10.65
N TYR A 14 -5.96 12.60 -10.26
CA TYR A 14 -5.29 13.07 -9.05
C TYR A 14 -4.61 14.40 -9.27
N ARG A 15 -4.75 15.29 -8.31
CA ARG A 15 -4.13 16.61 -8.30
C ARG A 15 -2.97 16.62 -7.31
N ILE A 16 -1.77 16.94 -7.80
CA ILE A 16 -0.52 16.91 -7.02
C ILE A 16 0.03 18.33 -6.93
N LEU A 17 0.43 18.75 -5.73
CA LEU A 17 1.20 19.97 -5.52
C LEU A 17 2.67 19.59 -5.35
N VAL A 18 3.54 20.22 -6.14
CA VAL A 18 5.00 20.13 -6.02
C VAL A 18 5.52 21.45 -5.46
N VAL A 19 6.25 21.41 -4.37
CA VAL A 19 6.84 22.59 -3.73
C VAL A 19 8.33 22.40 -3.61
N ASP A 20 9.10 23.19 -4.35
CA ASP A 20 10.56 23.16 -4.39
C ASP A 20 11.05 24.53 -4.87
N ASP A 21 12.11 25.09 -4.29
CA ASP A 21 12.65 26.39 -4.71
C ASP A 21 13.52 26.32 -5.98
N GLU A 22 13.84 25.10 -6.43
CA GLU A 22 14.47 24.84 -7.72
C GLU A 22 13.41 24.80 -8.85
N GLN A 23 13.19 25.93 -9.55
CA GLN A 23 12.18 26.04 -10.62
C GLN A 23 12.34 24.97 -11.72
N ASP A 24 13.57 24.69 -12.14
CA ASP A 24 13.86 23.69 -13.16
C ASP A 24 13.39 22.29 -12.72
N LEU A 25 13.59 21.96 -11.45
CA LEU A 25 13.12 20.69 -10.88
C LEU A 25 11.59 20.63 -10.84
N CYS A 26 10.94 21.72 -10.45
CA CYS A 26 9.48 21.83 -10.49
C CYS A 26 8.93 21.60 -11.91
N GLU A 27 9.56 22.19 -12.93
CA GLU A 27 9.13 22.02 -14.33
C GLU A 27 9.33 20.59 -14.82
N ILE A 28 10.47 19.96 -14.51
CA ILE A 28 10.75 18.56 -14.86
C ILE A 28 9.73 17.62 -14.19
N LEU A 29 9.47 17.80 -12.90
CA LEU A 29 8.50 17.00 -12.18
C LEU A 29 7.09 17.19 -12.73
N ARG A 30 6.66 18.45 -12.97
CA ARG A 30 5.36 18.76 -13.56
C ARG A 30 5.18 18.05 -14.89
N PHE A 31 6.11 18.24 -15.83
CA PHE A 31 6.01 17.66 -17.17
C PHE A 31 5.86 16.11 -17.11
N ASN A 32 6.68 15.46 -16.30
CA ASN A 32 6.65 13.99 -16.20
C ASN A 32 5.38 13.49 -15.51
N LEU A 33 4.93 14.15 -14.46
CA LEU A 33 3.69 13.78 -13.75
C LEU A 33 2.45 14.01 -14.62
N GLU A 34 2.39 15.11 -15.38
CA GLU A 34 1.30 15.38 -16.31
C GLU A 34 1.26 14.34 -17.45
N THR A 35 2.42 13.89 -17.92
CA THR A 35 2.52 12.80 -18.92
C THR A 35 1.93 11.47 -18.39
N GLU A 36 2.00 11.25 -17.09
CA GLU A 36 1.40 10.09 -16.41
C GLU A 36 -0.10 10.27 -16.09
N GLY A 37 -0.69 11.41 -16.46
CA GLY A 37 -2.12 11.70 -16.31
C GLY A 37 -2.51 12.39 -15.00
N TYR A 38 -1.57 12.91 -14.23
CA TYR A 38 -1.85 13.73 -13.04
C TYR A 38 -2.12 15.18 -13.42
N GLN A 39 -2.91 15.89 -12.61
CA GLN A 39 -2.95 17.36 -12.65
C GLN A 39 -1.90 17.89 -11.68
N VAL A 40 -1.03 18.77 -12.14
CA VAL A 40 0.09 19.26 -11.32
C VAL A 40 0.06 20.77 -11.19
N VAL A 41 0.22 21.22 -9.96
CA VAL A 41 0.49 22.63 -9.62
C VAL A 41 1.86 22.67 -8.96
N THR A 42 2.63 23.71 -9.27
CA THR A 42 3.95 23.95 -8.66
C THR A 42 3.92 25.22 -7.85
N ALA A 43 4.68 25.26 -6.77
CA ALA A 43 4.97 26.45 -5.97
C ALA A 43 6.46 26.49 -5.67
N ASN A 44 7.06 27.69 -5.74
CA ASN A 44 8.51 27.85 -5.56
C ASN A 44 8.91 28.19 -4.11
N SER A 45 7.95 28.18 -3.20
CA SER A 45 8.18 28.36 -1.75
C SER A 45 7.00 27.79 -0.96
N ALA A 46 7.25 27.54 0.33
CA ALA A 46 6.19 27.14 1.25
C ALA A 46 5.13 28.24 1.44
N GLU A 47 5.54 29.52 1.37
CA GLU A 47 4.66 30.69 1.47
C GLU A 47 3.71 30.74 0.27
N GLU A 48 4.22 30.51 -0.94
CA GLU A 48 3.41 30.44 -2.16
C GLU A 48 2.41 29.28 -2.09
N ALA A 49 2.85 28.11 -1.63
CA ALA A 49 1.99 26.95 -1.45
C ALA A 49 0.82 27.22 -0.49
N LEU A 50 1.06 27.99 0.58
CA LEU A 50 0.02 28.36 1.57
C LEU A 50 -1.06 29.30 1.02
N LEU A 51 -0.83 29.96 -0.11
CA LEU A 51 -1.83 30.81 -0.79
C LEU A 51 -2.79 30.00 -1.67
N LEU A 52 -2.48 28.73 -1.92
CA LEU A 52 -3.30 27.83 -2.72
C LEU A 52 -4.41 27.18 -1.88
N ASP A 53 -5.47 26.73 -2.56
CA ASP A 53 -6.48 25.86 -1.95
C ASP A 53 -5.89 24.45 -1.74
N LEU A 54 -5.20 24.27 -0.63
CA LEU A 54 -4.51 23.02 -0.30
C LEU A 54 -5.47 21.84 -0.20
N GLY A 55 -6.73 22.06 0.19
CA GLY A 55 -7.75 21.02 0.29
C GLY A 55 -8.12 20.38 -1.05
N SER A 56 -7.77 21.03 -2.16
CA SER A 56 -8.04 20.53 -3.51
C SER A 56 -7.00 19.52 -4.02
N PHE A 57 -5.90 19.29 -3.30
CA PHE A 57 -4.84 18.35 -3.71
C PHE A 57 -5.02 16.97 -3.08
N ASN A 58 -4.58 15.95 -3.81
CA ASN A 58 -4.59 14.57 -3.39
C ASN A 58 -3.24 14.10 -2.84
N LEU A 59 -2.15 14.86 -3.11
CA LEU A 59 -0.80 14.59 -2.62
C LEU A 59 0.04 15.85 -2.69
N LEU A 60 0.90 16.03 -1.68
CA LEU A 60 1.93 17.08 -1.66
C LEU A 60 3.31 16.44 -1.79
N LEU A 61 4.12 16.95 -2.71
CA LEU A 61 5.53 16.61 -2.89
C LEU A 61 6.34 17.84 -2.46
N LEU A 62 7.02 17.77 -1.32
CA LEU A 62 7.62 18.93 -0.66
C LEU A 62 9.13 18.78 -0.56
N ASP A 63 9.87 19.74 -1.07
CA ASP A 63 11.29 19.86 -0.70
C ASP A 63 11.42 20.26 0.78
N VAL A 64 12.36 19.62 1.47
CA VAL A 64 12.65 19.91 2.87
C VAL A 64 13.41 21.22 3.02
N MET A 65 14.38 21.47 2.13
CA MET A 65 15.36 22.53 2.23
C MET A 65 15.05 23.67 1.27
N MET A 66 14.11 24.52 1.63
CA MET A 66 13.77 25.71 0.85
C MET A 66 14.21 26.98 1.58
N GLY A 67 14.50 28.05 0.82
CA GLY A 67 14.71 29.37 1.39
C GLY A 67 13.46 29.87 2.12
N GLY A 68 13.58 30.38 3.35
CA GLY A 68 12.46 30.84 4.16
C GLY A 68 11.83 29.73 5.00
N MET A 69 10.54 29.43 4.77
CA MET A 69 9.84 28.35 5.50
C MET A 69 10.23 26.98 4.94
N SER A 70 10.71 26.10 5.81
CA SER A 70 11.06 24.73 5.42
C SER A 70 9.83 23.87 5.06
N GLY A 71 10.04 22.81 4.24
CA GLY A 71 8.99 21.83 3.93
C GLY A 71 8.42 21.15 5.15
N TYR A 72 9.20 20.92 6.20
CA TYR A 72 8.70 20.40 7.48
C TYR A 72 7.73 21.35 8.17
N THR A 73 8.03 22.65 8.16
CA THR A 73 7.13 23.65 8.74
C THR A 73 5.83 23.75 7.95
N LEU A 74 5.90 23.71 6.62
CA LEU A 74 4.72 23.65 5.75
C LEU A 74 3.88 22.42 6.06
N ALA A 75 4.49 21.23 6.09
CA ALA A 75 3.81 19.97 6.39
C ALA A 75 3.11 19.99 7.75
N SER A 76 3.78 20.51 8.78
CA SER A 76 3.19 20.68 10.12
C SER A 76 1.93 21.55 10.08
N LYS A 77 1.96 22.67 9.36
CA LYS A 77 0.77 23.54 9.19
C LYS A 77 -0.36 22.80 8.45
N VAL A 78 -0.04 22.09 7.36
CA VAL A 78 -1.00 21.29 6.58
C VAL A 78 -1.66 20.23 7.46
N LYS A 79 -0.89 19.48 8.24
CA LYS A 79 -1.39 18.42 9.12
C LYS A 79 -2.21 18.92 10.32
N GLN A 80 -2.05 20.19 10.72
CA GLN A 80 -2.85 20.81 11.78
C GLN A 80 -4.23 21.29 11.33
N MET A 81 -4.44 21.50 10.05
CA MET A 81 -5.73 21.94 9.50
C MET A 81 -6.64 20.72 9.24
N PRO A 82 -7.86 20.65 9.81
CA PRO A 82 -8.73 19.48 9.66
C PRO A 82 -9.03 19.08 8.20
N VAL A 83 -9.13 20.07 7.29
CA VAL A 83 -9.44 19.84 5.87
C VAL A 83 -8.26 19.21 5.11
N THR A 84 -7.03 19.44 5.55
CA THR A 84 -5.81 19.00 4.85
C THR A 84 -5.02 17.97 5.64
N ALA A 85 -5.41 17.66 6.87
CA ALA A 85 -4.70 16.73 7.76
C ALA A 85 -4.47 15.33 7.14
N ASN A 86 -5.41 14.87 6.32
CA ASN A 86 -5.36 13.56 5.68
C ASN A 86 -4.67 13.56 4.30
N ILE A 87 -4.24 14.73 3.79
CA ILE A 87 -3.53 14.79 2.52
C ILE A 87 -2.15 14.16 2.71
N PRO A 88 -1.77 13.15 1.92
CA PRO A 88 -0.47 12.52 2.01
C PRO A 88 0.65 13.47 1.58
N ILE A 89 1.77 13.33 2.26
CA ILE A 89 2.96 14.14 2.05
C ILE A 89 4.16 13.23 1.77
N ILE A 90 4.83 13.48 0.65
CA ILE A 90 6.14 12.88 0.33
C ILE A 90 7.18 14.00 0.42
N PHE A 91 8.24 13.80 1.21
CA PHE A 91 9.35 14.73 1.25
C PHE A 91 10.43 14.40 0.23
N LEU A 92 10.95 15.44 -0.41
CA LEU A 92 12.22 15.41 -1.16
C LEU A 92 13.31 15.92 -0.22
N THR A 93 14.37 15.16 0.04
CA THR A 93 15.38 15.52 1.04
C THR A 93 16.80 15.24 0.55
N ALA A 94 17.75 16.05 0.96
CA ALA A 94 19.16 15.75 0.77
C ALA A 94 19.61 14.59 1.67
N ARG A 95 20.50 13.74 1.20
CA ARG A 95 20.87 12.42 1.75
C ARG A 95 21.48 12.41 3.17
N ASP A 96 21.81 13.57 3.74
CA ASP A 96 22.74 13.66 4.89
C ASP A 96 22.06 13.87 6.25
N SER A 97 20.75 13.64 6.36
CA SER A 97 20.04 13.91 7.63
C SER A 97 19.31 12.69 8.18
N GLU A 98 20.05 11.76 8.83
CA GLU A 98 19.40 10.73 9.68
C GLU A 98 18.50 11.37 10.76
N ASN A 99 18.85 12.57 11.24
CA ASN A 99 18.04 13.32 12.20
C ASN A 99 16.75 13.91 11.58
N ASP A 100 16.74 14.21 10.28
CA ASP A 100 15.57 14.77 9.60
C ASP A 100 14.50 13.70 9.33
N THR A 101 14.91 12.46 9.12
CA THR A 101 13.98 11.33 8.94
C THR A 101 13.15 11.09 10.21
N VAL A 102 13.76 11.18 11.40
CA VAL A 102 13.06 11.03 12.68
C VAL A 102 12.11 12.20 12.94
N THR A 103 12.51 13.43 12.60
CA THR A 103 11.67 14.62 12.76
C THR A 103 10.47 14.58 11.84
N GLY A 104 10.65 14.14 10.60
CA GLY A 104 9.57 14.08 9.61
C GLY A 104 8.56 12.97 9.86
N PHE A 105 8.96 11.80 10.37
CA PHE A 105 8.03 10.77 10.80
C PHE A 105 7.11 11.25 11.94
N ASN A 106 7.62 12.07 12.85
CA ASN A 106 6.82 12.68 13.92
C ASN A 106 5.81 13.72 13.39
N ILE A 107 6.00 14.27 12.19
CA ILE A 107 5.09 15.24 11.54
C ILE A 107 3.98 14.51 10.76
N GLY A 108 4.09 13.19 10.54
CA GLY A 108 3.10 12.39 9.82
C GLY A 108 3.30 12.37 8.30
N ALA A 109 4.56 12.33 7.84
CA ALA A 109 4.89 12.07 6.43
C ALA A 109 4.57 10.64 6.02
N ASP A 110 4.15 10.48 4.78
CA ASP A 110 3.75 9.19 4.21
C ASP A 110 4.91 8.48 3.49
N ASP A 111 5.91 9.24 3.00
CA ASP A 111 7.14 8.71 2.38
C ASP A 111 8.24 9.78 2.26
N TYR A 112 9.46 9.34 1.91
CA TYR A 112 10.66 10.17 1.70
C TYR A 112 11.39 9.75 0.43
N ILE A 113 11.90 10.73 -0.31
CA ILE A 113 12.75 10.53 -1.50
C ILE A 113 14.04 11.31 -1.32
N SER A 114 15.17 10.62 -1.30
CA SER A 114 16.48 11.25 -1.16
C SER A 114 16.97 11.83 -2.48
N LYS A 115 17.38 13.10 -2.49
CA LYS A 115 18.10 13.73 -3.61
C LYS A 115 19.57 13.23 -3.63
N PRO A 116 20.15 12.86 -4.81
CA PRO A 116 19.52 12.85 -6.13
C PRO A 116 18.64 11.60 -6.35
N PHE A 117 17.49 11.77 -6.97
CA PHE A 117 16.55 10.71 -7.28
C PHE A 117 16.32 10.54 -8.79
N SER A 118 15.78 9.41 -9.17
CA SER A 118 15.26 9.21 -10.53
C SER A 118 13.77 9.56 -10.61
N LEU A 119 13.33 10.07 -11.77
CA LEU A 119 11.90 10.30 -12.02
C LEU A 119 11.06 9.03 -11.83
N ARG A 120 11.63 7.87 -12.21
CA ARG A 120 10.99 6.57 -12.02
C ARG A 120 10.72 6.27 -10.52
N GLU A 121 11.66 6.61 -9.66
CA GLU A 121 11.48 6.45 -8.21
C GLU A 121 10.35 7.31 -7.69
N VAL A 122 10.31 8.60 -8.08
CA VAL A 122 9.24 9.53 -7.72
C VAL A 122 7.88 8.97 -8.14
N MET A 123 7.75 8.49 -9.39
CA MET A 123 6.50 7.92 -9.91
C MET A 123 6.04 6.69 -9.12
N VAL A 124 6.96 5.78 -8.80
CA VAL A 124 6.64 4.56 -8.04
C VAL A 124 6.13 4.90 -6.64
N ARG A 125 6.76 5.86 -5.96
CA ARG A 125 6.38 6.27 -4.61
C ARG A 125 5.06 7.03 -4.58
N ILE A 126 4.84 7.96 -5.52
CA ILE A 126 3.56 8.67 -5.67
C ILE A 126 2.41 7.67 -5.87
N ARG A 127 2.57 6.71 -6.79
CA ARG A 127 1.54 5.68 -7.01
C ARG A 127 1.27 4.84 -5.76
N ALA A 128 2.32 4.48 -5.03
CA ALA A 128 2.20 3.70 -3.80
C ALA A 128 1.46 4.47 -2.69
N VAL A 129 1.76 5.76 -2.54
CA VAL A 129 1.12 6.64 -1.54
C VAL A 129 -0.33 6.92 -1.93
N LEU A 130 -0.62 7.31 -3.17
CA LEU A 130 -1.98 7.58 -3.64
C LEU A 130 -2.88 6.34 -3.55
N ARG A 131 -2.35 5.15 -3.77
CA ARG A 131 -3.09 3.90 -3.58
C ARG A 131 -3.50 3.71 -2.11
N ARG A 132 -2.60 3.98 -1.15
CA ARG A 132 -2.93 3.88 0.29
C ARG A 132 -4.01 4.89 0.72
N THR A 133 -4.09 6.05 0.08
CA THR A 133 -5.09 7.08 0.42
C THR A 133 -6.43 6.88 -0.27
N GLN A 134 -6.48 6.21 -1.41
CA GLN A 134 -7.74 5.70 -1.96
C GLN A 134 -8.37 4.73 -0.97
N ASP A 135 -7.53 3.90 -0.36
CA ASP A 135 -7.92 2.91 0.64
C ASP A 135 -8.53 3.54 1.92
N ALA A 136 -8.40 4.85 2.15
CA ALA A 136 -8.98 5.56 3.30
C ALA A 136 -10.30 6.32 3.00
N GLY A 137 -10.69 6.52 1.75
CA GLY A 137 -11.81 7.37 1.35
C GLY A 137 -12.93 6.69 0.57
N ASP A 138 -12.66 5.67 -0.15
CA ASP A 138 -13.65 4.75 -0.70
C ASP A 138 -13.75 3.55 0.23
N ILE A 139 -14.92 2.95 0.34
CA ILE A 139 -15.05 1.57 0.84
C ILE A 139 -14.18 0.74 -0.11
N VAL A 140 -12.87 0.66 0.19
CA VAL A 140 -12.01 -0.30 -0.45
C VAL A 140 -12.64 -1.63 -0.09
N GLU A 141 -13.11 -2.34 -1.08
CA GLU A 141 -13.08 -3.77 -0.93
C GLU A 141 -11.60 -4.12 -0.66
N HIS A 142 -11.18 -3.96 0.61
CA HIS A 142 -10.01 -4.68 1.08
C HIS A 142 -10.18 -6.07 0.50
N LYS A 143 -9.19 -6.56 -0.23
CA LYS A 143 -9.22 -7.96 -0.64
C LYS A 143 -9.21 -8.79 0.63
N VAL A 144 -10.31 -8.73 1.35
CA VAL A 144 -10.55 -9.49 2.56
C VAL A 144 -11.25 -10.76 2.13
N LEU A 145 -10.55 -11.85 2.22
CA LEU A 145 -11.20 -13.14 2.12
C LEU A 145 -11.91 -13.41 3.43
N LYS A 146 -13.23 -13.58 3.35
CA LYS A 146 -14.07 -13.84 4.52
C LYS A 146 -14.73 -15.23 4.44
N TYR A 147 -14.71 -15.90 5.56
CA TYR A 147 -15.49 -17.10 5.79
C TYR A 147 -16.05 -17.06 7.21
N GLN A 148 -17.33 -16.73 7.34
CA GLN A 148 -17.97 -16.50 8.64
C GLN A 148 -17.17 -15.44 9.45
N GLY A 149 -16.61 -15.78 10.63
CA GLY A 149 -15.77 -14.91 11.45
C GLY A 149 -14.27 -15.05 11.20
N LEU A 150 -13.83 -15.82 10.21
CA LEU A 150 -12.43 -15.87 9.76
C LEU A 150 -12.24 -14.85 8.64
N GLU A 151 -11.38 -13.87 8.86
CA GLU A 151 -11.09 -12.82 7.89
C GLU A 151 -9.58 -12.75 7.61
N MET A 152 -9.22 -12.64 6.34
CA MET A 152 -7.86 -12.40 5.87
C MET A 152 -7.80 -11.08 5.12
N ASP A 153 -7.09 -10.12 5.64
CA ASP A 153 -6.76 -8.88 4.93
C ASP A 153 -5.51 -9.12 4.07
N LEU A 154 -5.70 -9.18 2.75
CA LEU A 154 -4.62 -9.48 1.81
C LEU A 154 -3.67 -8.29 1.60
N ASP A 155 -4.09 -7.07 1.95
CA ASP A 155 -3.28 -5.87 1.83
C ASP A 155 -2.42 -5.67 3.09
N ARG A 156 -3.03 -5.78 4.27
CA ARG A 156 -2.33 -5.68 5.56
C ARG A 156 -1.55 -6.93 5.93
N LYS A 157 -1.81 -8.06 5.24
CA LYS A 157 -1.24 -9.38 5.57
C LYS A 157 -1.57 -9.84 6.99
N THR A 158 -2.78 -9.53 7.44
CA THR A 158 -3.30 -9.93 8.76
C THR A 158 -4.41 -10.96 8.64
N VAL A 159 -4.57 -11.76 9.69
CA VAL A 159 -5.65 -12.73 9.85
C VAL A 159 -6.35 -12.43 11.15
N SER A 160 -7.68 -12.36 11.16
CA SER A 160 -8.48 -12.25 12.37
C SER A 160 -9.50 -13.38 12.47
N VAL A 161 -9.81 -13.75 13.69
CA VAL A 161 -10.81 -14.75 14.05
C VAL A 161 -11.80 -14.10 15.01
N ASP A 162 -13.06 -13.97 14.59
CA ASP A 162 -14.12 -13.31 15.36
C ASP A 162 -13.77 -11.87 15.79
N GLY A 163 -13.00 -11.16 14.92
CA GLY A 163 -12.57 -9.77 15.13
C GLY A 163 -11.28 -9.62 15.94
N GLU A 164 -10.68 -10.70 16.42
CA GLU A 164 -9.38 -10.68 17.11
C GLU A 164 -8.25 -11.05 16.16
N ASP A 165 -7.19 -10.23 16.14
CA ASP A 165 -6.01 -10.47 15.31
C ASP A 165 -5.23 -11.70 15.80
N VAL A 166 -4.91 -12.59 14.86
CA VAL A 166 -4.15 -13.81 15.12
C VAL A 166 -2.81 -13.75 14.38
N PRO A 167 -1.67 -13.88 15.08
CA PRO A 167 -0.37 -13.78 14.44
C PRO A 167 -0.08 -14.97 13.53
N PHE A 168 0.13 -14.68 12.24
CA PHE A 168 0.52 -15.65 11.21
C PHE A 168 1.95 -15.38 10.74
N THR A 169 2.71 -16.44 10.46
CA THR A 169 3.94 -16.30 9.68
C THR A 169 3.60 -16.10 8.22
N LYS A 170 4.55 -15.57 7.41
CA LYS A 170 4.35 -15.40 5.97
C LYS A 170 3.87 -16.69 5.30
N THR A 171 4.53 -17.81 5.58
CA THR A 171 4.19 -19.12 4.99
C THR A 171 2.80 -19.60 5.38
N GLU A 172 2.43 -19.46 6.66
CA GLU A 172 1.08 -19.81 7.12
C GLU A 172 0.02 -18.93 6.48
N PHE A 173 0.31 -17.62 6.31
CA PHE A 173 -0.58 -16.67 5.64
C PHE A 173 -0.80 -17.08 4.17
N GLU A 174 0.27 -17.33 3.40
CA GLU A 174 0.17 -17.71 1.99
C GLU A 174 -0.56 -19.07 1.81
N LEU A 175 -0.33 -20.02 2.70
CA LEU A 175 -1.07 -21.30 2.69
C LEU A 175 -2.57 -21.08 2.95
N LEU A 176 -2.93 -20.30 3.96
CA LEU A 176 -4.33 -20.02 4.28
C LEU A 176 -5.00 -19.24 3.16
N HIS A 177 -4.31 -18.25 2.58
CA HIS A 177 -4.77 -17.49 1.43
C HIS A 177 -5.15 -18.41 0.27
N LEU A 178 -4.23 -19.28 -0.14
CA LEU A 178 -4.46 -20.19 -1.25
C LEU A 178 -5.66 -21.14 -1.01
N LEU A 179 -5.77 -21.66 0.20
CA LEU A 179 -6.86 -22.56 0.57
C LEU A 179 -8.23 -21.85 0.65
N LEU A 180 -8.26 -20.59 1.13
CA LEU A 180 -9.47 -19.77 1.21
C LEU A 180 -9.89 -19.20 -0.14
N GLU A 181 -8.97 -18.87 -1.01
CA GLU A 181 -9.25 -18.33 -2.34
C GLU A 181 -9.88 -19.39 -3.25
N GLU A 182 -9.33 -20.63 -3.22
CA GLU A 182 -9.81 -21.75 -4.03
C GLU A 182 -10.54 -22.81 -3.17
N ARG A 183 -11.58 -22.41 -2.45
CA ARG A 183 -12.36 -23.31 -1.56
C ARG A 183 -12.88 -24.55 -2.31
N GLY A 184 -12.87 -25.67 -1.62
CA GLY A 184 -13.30 -26.96 -2.17
C GLY A 184 -12.27 -27.63 -3.08
N ARG A 185 -11.25 -26.90 -3.56
CA ARG A 185 -10.16 -27.49 -4.35
C ARG A 185 -9.15 -28.18 -3.47
N VAL A 186 -8.86 -29.44 -3.78
CA VAL A 186 -7.82 -30.22 -3.11
C VAL A 186 -6.47 -29.90 -3.74
N PHE A 187 -5.55 -29.41 -2.92
CA PHE A 187 -4.15 -29.17 -3.29
C PHE A 187 -3.28 -30.30 -2.77
N SER A 188 -2.46 -30.89 -3.63
CA SER A 188 -1.42 -31.81 -3.20
C SER A 188 -0.34 -31.07 -2.40
N ARG A 189 0.47 -31.81 -1.62
CA ARG A 189 1.59 -31.22 -0.88
C ARG A 189 2.58 -30.55 -1.81
N GLN A 190 2.86 -31.17 -2.95
CA GLN A 190 3.77 -30.60 -3.95
C GLN A 190 3.21 -29.32 -4.55
N GLU A 191 1.92 -29.25 -4.92
CA GLU A 191 1.31 -28.01 -5.41
C GLU A 191 1.38 -26.87 -4.38
N LEU A 192 1.18 -27.18 -3.08
CA LEU A 192 1.32 -26.20 -2.01
C LEU A 192 2.77 -25.71 -1.87
N ILE A 193 3.74 -26.61 -1.99
CA ILE A 193 5.16 -26.26 -1.98
C ILE A 193 5.49 -25.34 -3.16
N ASP A 194 5.11 -25.73 -4.37
CA ASP A 194 5.43 -25.01 -5.60
C ASP A 194 4.82 -23.59 -5.65
N LYS A 195 3.67 -23.40 -4.98
CA LYS A 195 2.97 -22.10 -4.95
C LYS A 195 3.42 -21.19 -3.81
N VAL A 196 3.84 -21.72 -2.68
CA VAL A 196 4.07 -20.95 -1.45
C VAL A 196 5.56 -20.75 -1.13
N TRP A 197 6.42 -21.68 -1.52
CA TRP A 197 7.87 -21.57 -1.26
C TRP A 197 8.65 -21.15 -2.49
N PRO A 198 9.77 -20.42 -2.32
CA PRO A 198 10.67 -20.09 -3.42
C PRO A 198 11.22 -21.37 -4.09
N LYS A 199 11.39 -21.34 -5.41
CA LYS A 199 11.82 -22.50 -6.21
C LYS A 199 13.23 -23.00 -5.90
N ASP A 200 14.05 -22.17 -5.30
CA ASP A 200 15.44 -22.42 -4.90
C ASP A 200 15.56 -23.08 -3.50
N VAL A 201 14.44 -23.25 -2.80
CA VAL A 201 14.40 -23.84 -1.46
C VAL A 201 13.86 -25.26 -1.54
N MET A 202 14.67 -26.23 -1.11
CA MET A 202 14.22 -27.63 -0.99
C MET A 202 13.35 -27.79 0.25
N VAL A 203 12.07 -28.06 0.05
CA VAL A 203 11.06 -28.22 1.11
C VAL A 203 10.51 -29.64 1.08
N LEU A 204 10.42 -30.27 2.24
CA LEU A 204 9.83 -31.60 2.38
C LEU A 204 8.31 -31.51 2.61
N ASP A 205 7.56 -32.50 2.14
CA ASP A 205 6.11 -32.65 2.35
C ASP A 205 5.69 -32.44 3.81
N ARG A 206 6.51 -32.94 4.74
CA ARG A 206 6.28 -32.81 6.18
C ARG A 206 6.25 -31.34 6.65
N THR A 207 6.91 -30.44 5.95
CA THR A 207 6.89 -28.99 6.26
C THR A 207 5.49 -28.42 6.04
N VAL A 208 4.78 -28.87 5.00
CA VAL A 208 3.38 -28.52 4.77
C VAL A 208 2.51 -28.98 5.93
N ASP A 209 2.63 -30.26 6.34
CA ASP A 209 1.83 -30.85 7.40
C ASP A 209 2.00 -30.11 8.74
N VAL A 210 3.23 -29.69 9.04
CA VAL A 210 3.55 -28.90 10.24
C VAL A 210 2.87 -27.53 10.19
N ASN A 211 2.93 -26.82 9.05
CA ASN A 211 2.29 -25.51 8.91
C ASN A 211 0.77 -25.64 8.97
N ILE A 212 0.17 -26.62 8.32
CA ILE A 212 -1.27 -26.91 8.42
C ILE A 212 -1.69 -27.16 9.88
N THR A 213 -0.89 -27.92 10.62
CA THR A 213 -1.18 -28.18 12.04
C THR A 213 -1.13 -26.92 12.89
N ARG A 214 -0.16 -26.03 12.62
CA ARG A 214 -0.03 -24.73 13.31
C ARG A 214 -1.19 -23.81 12.96
N MET A 215 -1.55 -23.71 11.69
CA MET A 215 -2.69 -22.90 11.23
C MET A 215 -3.98 -23.36 11.88
N ARG A 216 -4.27 -24.66 11.92
CA ARG A 216 -5.46 -25.21 12.60
C ARG A 216 -5.54 -24.77 14.05
N LYS A 217 -4.42 -24.78 14.78
CA LYS A 217 -4.38 -24.30 16.17
C LYS A 217 -4.71 -22.82 16.28
N LYS A 218 -4.23 -22.02 15.35
CA LYS A 218 -4.40 -20.54 15.34
C LYS A 218 -5.82 -20.12 14.98
N ILE A 219 -6.45 -20.79 14.01
CA ILE A 219 -7.82 -20.45 13.57
C ILE A 219 -8.93 -21.08 14.43
N GLY A 220 -8.56 -21.78 15.47
CA GLY A 220 -9.46 -22.27 16.51
C GLY A 220 -10.66 -23.06 15.97
N ARG A 221 -11.87 -22.53 16.13
CA ARG A 221 -13.12 -23.19 15.71
C ARG A 221 -13.18 -23.50 14.20
N PHE A 222 -12.43 -22.79 13.38
CA PHE A 222 -12.33 -23.01 11.94
C PHE A 222 -11.30 -24.08 11.56
N ALA A 223 -10.60 -24.70 12.53
CA ALA A 223 -9.62 -25.74 12.27
C ALA A 223 -10.17 -26.91 11.44
N LYS A 224 -11.43 -27.25 11.65
CA LYS A 224 -12.13 -28.33 10.92
C LYS A 224 -12.37 -28.00 9.45
N CYS A 225 -12.36 -26.71 9.07
CA CYS A 225 -12.54 -26.26 7.69
C CYS A 225 -11.29 -26.55 6.83
N ILE A 226 -10.10 -26.63 7.43
CA ILE A 226 -8.92 -27.12 6.73
C ILE A 226 -8.95 -28.64 6.81
N VAL A 227 -9.38 -29.29 5.74
CA VAL A 227 -9.59 -30.75 5.69
C VAL A 227 -8.39 -31.45 5.06
N THR A 228 -8.02 -32.61 5.62
CA THR A 228 -7.04 -33.51 5.02
C THR A 228 -7.75 -34.53 4.14
N ARG A 229 -7.47 -34.56 2.84
CA ARG A 229 -7.88 -35.62 1.93
C ARG A 229 -6.77 -36.68 1.88
N LEU A 230 -6.99 -37.80 2.53
CA LEU A 230 -5.97 -38.87 2.65
C LEU A 230 -5.46 -39.28 1.27
N GLY A 231 -4.14 -39.29 1.11
CA GLY A 231 -3.47 -39.60 -0.15
C GLY A 231 -3.45 -38.48 -1.21
N PHE A 232 -4.23 -37.41 -1.02
CA PHE A 232 -4.35 -36.35 -2.02
C PHE A 232 -3.79 -35.00 -1.53
N GLY A 233 -4.02 -34.60 -0.29
CA GLY A 233 -3.52 -33.32 0.23
C GLY A 233 -4.51 -32.58 1.14
N TYR A 234 -4.68 -31.28 0.93
CA TYR A 234 -5.46 -30.38 1.78
C TYR A 234 -6.40 -29.50 0.98
N TYR A 235 -7.53 -29.14 1.57
CA TYR A 235 -8.47 -28.16 1.02
C TYR A 235 -9.21 -27.44 2.14
N PHE A 236 -9.81 -26.30 1.81
CA PHE A 236 -10.71 -25.59 2.70
C PHE A 236 -12.15 -25.97 2.35
N ASP A 237 -12.83 -26.55 3.31
CA ASP A 237 -14.24 -26.92 3.21
C ASP A 237 -15.10 -25.76 3.76
N ALA A 238 -15.98 -25.21 2.90
CA ALA A 238 -16.77 -24.00 3.18
C ALA A 238 -18.26 -24.29 3.12
#